data_7367c5389e6c49867e06e0e0d67b364f
#
_entry.id   7367c5389e6c49867e06e0e0d67b364f
#
_cell.length_a   1.000
_cell.length_b   1.000
_cell.length_c   1.000
_cell.angle_alpha   90.00
_cell.angle_beta   90.00
_cell.angle_gamma   90.00
#
_symmetry.space_group_name_H-M   'P 1'
#
loop_
_entity.id
_entity.type
_entity.pdbx_description
1 polymer ?
#
loop_
_entity_poly.entity_id
_entity_poly.type
_entity_poly.pdbx_seq_one_letter_code
_entity_poly.pdbx_strand_id
1 'polypeptide(L)'
;QFEHVKMQATKKANNRLVKLIVPGIKRENRENSMQQMMQMLSGNFNMNQPQDNEEVTDAIRNERLSVADQLNKGLLENREVTIEVEQAPKVNPMGDMMGQMGIDMSSLMGDLMPKKTVKRTLKVSDAREVLIQEESKKLINYDSLYQRAIERTQQNGIIFIDEIDKITAGNKKTSGEVSREGVQRDILPIVEGSTVSTKYGPVSTD
;
A
#
# COMPACT_ATOMS: atom_id res chain seq x y z
N GLN A 1 -12.28 1.24 12.04
CA GLN A 1 -10.87 0.88 11.74
C GLN A 1 -10.13 1.97 10.96
N PHE A 2 -10.76 2.58 9.96
CA PHE A 2 -10.12 3.61 9.13
C PHE A 2 -9.70 4.84 9.94
N GLU A 3 -10.57 5.31 10.84
CA GLU A 3 -10.25 6.44 11.73
C GLU A 3 -9.09 6.13 12.69
N HIS A 4 -9.04 4.90 13.21
CA HIS A 4 -7.95 4.48 14.09
C HIS A 4 -6.60 4.45 13.36
N VAL A 5 -6.57 3.92 12.14
CA VAL A 5 -5.37 3.93 11.28
C VAL A 5 -4.94 5.36 10.97
N LYS A 6 -5.89 6.23 10.60
CA LYS A 6 -5.62 7.64 10.31
C LYS A 6 -5.03 8.37 11.52
N MET A 7 -5.60 8.15 12.70
CA MET A 7 -5.10 8.76 13.94
C MET A 7 -3.68 8.30 14.28
N GLN A 8 -3.39 6.99 14.16
CA GLN A 8 -2.05 6.46 14.38
C GLN A 8 -1.06 6.97 13.33
N ALA A 9 -1.47 7.03 12.06
CA ALA A 9 -0.65 7.55 10.97
C ALA A 9 -0.32 9.03 11.19
N THR A 10 -1.30 9.85 11.61
CA THR A 10 -1.09 11.26 11.93
C THR A 10 -0.07 11.43 13.06
N LYS A 11 -0.17 10.63 14.12
CA LYS A 11 0.79 10.66 15.22
C LYS A 11 2.21 10.31 14.75
N LYS A 12 2.35 9.27 13.92
CA LYS A 12 3.64 8.88 13.35
C LYS A 12 4.20 9.95 12.40
N ALA A 13 3.35 10.54 11.54
CA ALA A 13 3.73 11.62 10.64
C ALA A 13 4.22 12.86 11.40
N ASN A 14 3.52 13.29 12.44
CA ASN A 14 3.95 14.41 13.29
C ASN A 14 5.29 14.11 13.99
N ASN A 15 5.51 12.88 14.48
CA ASN A 15 6.79 12.50 15.06
C ASN A 15 7.94 12.53 14.03
N ARG A 16 7.67 12.16 12.77
CA ARG A 16 8.66 12.28 11.68
C ARG A 16 8.95 13.75 11.37
N LEU A 17 7.92 14.61 11.31
CA LEU A 17 8.10 16.06 11.11
C LEU A 17 8.96 16.68 12.21
N VAL A 18 8.71 16.33 13.47
CA VAL A 18 9.54 16.79 14.61
C VAL A 18 11.00 16.42 14.40
N LYS A 19 11.30 15.17 14.02
CA LYS A 19 12.67 14.71 13.74
C LYS A 19 13.31 15.42 12.53
N LEU A 20 12.53 15.75 11.52
CA LEU A 20 13.01 16.46 10.32
C LEU A 20 13.30 17.94 10.63
N ILE A 21 12.51 18.57 11.50
CA ILE A 21 12.67 19.97 11.92
C ILE A 21 13.81 20.12 12.91
N VAL A 22 13.96 19.14 13.82
CA VAL A 22 15.01 19.08 14.85
C VAL A 22 15.74 17.75 14.74
N PRO A 23 16.70 17.65 13.79
CA PRO A 23 17.48 16.43 13.60
C PRO A 23 18.39 16.18 14.82
N GLY A 24 18.61 14.92 15.15
CA GLY A 24 19.59 14.53 16.13
C GLY A 24 21.02 14.56 15.57
N ILE A 25 21.98 14.37 16.42
CA ILE A 25 23.40 14.33 16.05
C ILE A 25 23.68 12.96 15.43
N LYS A 26 24.02 12.93 14.13
CA LYS A 26 24.49 11.71 13.49
C LYS A 26 25.92 11.43 13.92
N ARG A 27 26.14 10.31 14.61
CA ARG A 27 27.50 9.79 14.78
C ARG A 27 27.93 9.12 13.47
N GLU A 28 28.94 9.67 12.81
CA GLU A 28 29.67 8.94 11.77
C GLU A 28 30.47 7.81 12.42
N ASN A 29 29.83 6.65 12.53
CA ASN A 29 30.52 5.45 13.01
C ASN A 29 31.33 4.87 11.84
N ARG A 30 32.60 5.31 11.72
CA ARG A 30 33.57 4.68 10.82
C ARG A 30 33.91 3.23 11.21
N GLU A 31 33.64 2.82 12.43
CA GLU A 31 33.91 1.45 12.92
C GLU A 31 32.85 0.43 12.52
N ASN A 32 31.58 0.87 12.30
CA ASN A 32 30.49 -0.06 11.96
C ASN A 32 30.52 -0.56 10.51
N SER A 33 31.20 0.12 9.59
CA SER A 33 31.27 -0.32 8.20
C SER A 33 32.06 -1.63 8.04
N MET A 34 33.09 -1.81 8.84
CA MET A 34 33.89 -3.02 8.82
C MET A 34 33.21 -4.20 9.54
N GLN A 35 32.50 -3.94 10.63
CA GLN A 35 31.67 -4.94 11.32
C GLN A 35 30.45 -5.38 10.48
N GLN A 36 29.78 -4.46 9.79
CA GLN A 36 28.69 -4.80 8.86
C GLN A 36 29.16 -5.63 7.67
N MET A 37 30.36 -5.31 7.14
CA MET A 37 30.97 -6.10 6.07
C MET A 37 31.34 -7.51 6.55
N MET A 38 31.80 -7.64 7.79
CA MET A 38 32.15 -8.93 8.41
C MET A 38 30.89 -9.77 8.74
N GLN A 39 29.78 -9.14 9.15
CA GLN A 39 28.48 -9.79 9.33
C GLN A 39 27.85 -10.25 8.01
N MET A 40 28.01 -9.49 6.92
CA MET A 40 27.61 -9.93 5.58
C MET A 40 28.36 -11.18 5.12
N LEU A 41 29.65 -11.28 5.43
CA LEU A 41 30.50 -12.42 5.07
C LEU A 41 30.25 -13.67 5.95
N SER A 42 29.72 -13.49 7.17
CA SER A 42 29.45 -14.61 8.11
C SER A 42 28.06 -15.25 7.93
N GLY A 43 27.25 -14.80 6.98
CA GLY A 43 25.95 -15.43 6.63
C GLY A 43 24.84 -15.26 7.68
N ASN A 44 25.06 -14.47 8.72
CA ASN A 44 24.07 -14.25 9.77
C ASN A 44 23.20 -13.02 9.45
N PHE A 45 22.24 -13.20 8.53
CA PHE A 45 21.26 -12.20 8.18
C PHE A 45 20.27 -11.99 9.33
N ASN A 46 20.64 -11.20 10.30
CA ASN A 46 19.68 -10.66 11.24
C ASN A 46 19.15 -9.35 10.65
N MET A 47 17.99 -9.41 10.02
CA MET A 47 17.22 -8.23 9.53
C MET A 47 16.71 -7.43 10.74
N ASN A 48 17.59 -6.94 11.56
CA ASN A 48 17.24 -5.89 12.51
C ASN A 48 17.16 -4.57 11.75
N GLN A 49 16.03 -3.92 11.91
CA GLN A 49 15.73 -2.57 11.42
C GLN A 49 16.96 -1.65 11.60
N PRO A 50 17.21 -0.72 10.67
CA PRO A 50 18.25 0.28 10.85
C PRO A 50 17.97 1.00 12.18
N GLN A 51 18.78 0.71 13.19
CA GLN A 51 18.77 1.47 14.42
C GLN A 51 19.20 2.89 14.04
N ASP A 52 18.27 3.82 14.20
CA ASP A 52 18.52 5.26 14.14
C ASP A 52 19.56 5.56 15.23
N ASN A 53 20.86 5.49 14.91
CA ASN A 53 21.97 5.84 15.79
C ASN A 53 22.05 7.37 15.93
N GLU A 54 20.92 7.98 16.26
CA GLU A 54 20.78 9.40 16.52
C GLU A 54 21.06 9.65 18.01
N GLU A 55 22.12 10.38 18.32
CA GLU A 55 22.34 10.85 19.69
C GLU A 55 21.39 12.02 19.99
N VAL A 56 20.47 11.82 20.93
CA VAL A 56 19.51 12.82 21.36
C VAL A 56 19.93 13.39 22.71
N THR A 57 20.53 14.56 22.69
CA THR A 57 20.86 15.29 23.93
C THR A 57 19.59 15.84 24.59
N ASP A 58 19.65 16.19 25.87
CA ASP A 58 18.49 16.77 26.58
C ASP A 58 18.04 18.10 25.95
N ALA A 59 18.95 18.87 25.37
CA ALA A 59 18.62 20.08 24.61
C ALA A 59 17.76 19.75 23.38
N ILE A 60 18.18 18.77 22.58
CA ILE A 60 17.43 18.31 21.39
C ILE A 60 16.05 17.76 21.80
N ARG A 61 15.97 17.02 22.92
CA ARG A 61 14.72 16.49 23.44
C ARG A 61 13.75 17.62 23.80
N ASN A 62 14.20 18.63 24.50
CA ASN A 62 13.40 19.77 24.89
C ASN A 62 12.93 20.59 23.68
N GLU A 63 13.81 20.78 22.69
CA GLU A 63 13.45 21.45 21.42
C GLU A 63 12.41 20.65 20.65
N ARG A 64 12.56 19.31 20.55
CA ARG A 64 11.56 18.42 19.92
C ARG A 64 10.20 18.50 20.60
N LEU A 65 10.15 18.60 21.93
CA LEU A 65 8.89 18.79 22.67
C LEU A 65 8.23 20.14 22.34
N SER A 66 9.00 21.22 22.27
CA SER A 66 8.51 22.54 21.89
C SER A 66 7.98 22.54 20.47
N VAL A 67 8.71 21.94 19.51
CA VAL A 67 8.28 21.84 18.11
C VAL A 67 7.02 20.97 17.98
N ALA A 68 6.92 19.88 18.74
CA ALA A 68 5.72 19.04 18.74
C ALA A 68 4.47 19.82 19.22
N ASP A 69 4.62 20.64 20.26
CA ASP A 69 3.53 21.51 20.74
C ASP A 69 3.12 22.55 19.68
N GLN A 70 4.11 23.19 19.03
CA GLN A 70 3.84 24.14 17.94
C GLN A 70 3.18 23.48 16.72
N LEU A 71 3.57 22.26 16.34
CA LEU A 71 2.93 21.48 15.28
C LEU A 71 1.47 21.16 15.62
N ASN A 72 1.20 20.77 16.87
CA ASN A 72 -0.16 20.46 17.32
C ASN A 72 -1.06 21.72 17.36
N LYS A 73 -0.47 22.89 17.61
CA LYS A 73 -1.15 24.18 17.56
C LYS A 73 -1.27 24.78 16.16
N GLY A 74 -0.70 24.13 15.14
CA GLY A 74 -0.73 24.62 13.75
C GLY A 74 0.15 25.85 13.48
N LEU A 75 1.08 26.17 14.37
CA LEU A 75 1.92 27.37 14.25
C LEU A 75 3.04 27.24 13.20
N LEU A 76 3.33 26.02 12.76
CA LEU A 76 4.43 25.71 11.83
C LEU A 76 3.96 25.33 10.43
N GLU A 77 2.68 25.44 10.10
CA GLU A 77 2.09 24.98 8.83
C GLU A 77 2.77 25.57 7.59
N ASN A 78 3.20 26.82 7.66
CA ASN A 78 3.86 27.52 6.55
C ASN A 78 5.39 27.33 6.51
N ARG A 79 5.98 26.66 7.51
CA ARG A 79 7.42 26.39 7.54
C ARG A 79 7.77 25.36 6.48
N GLU A 80 8.88 25.56 5.79
CA GLU A 80 9.40 24.59 4.83
C GLU A 80 10.18 23.47 5.52
N VAL A 81 9.98 22.24 5.05
CA VAL A 81 10.67 21.04 5.50
C VAL A 81 11.01 20.17 4.29
N THR A 82 12.19 19.58 4.30
CA THR A 82 12.61 18.63 3.26
C THR A 82 12.27 17.23 3.70
N ILE A 83 11.41 16.55 2.92
CA ILE A 83 11.04 15.15 3.13
C ILE A 83 11.60 14.27 2.02
N GLU A 84 11.85 13.00 2.33
CA GLU A 84 12.15 11.97 1.35
C GLU A 84 10.86 11.24 1.01
N VAL A 85 10.44 11.30 -0.26
CA VAL A 85 9.20 10.70 -0.77
C VAL A 85 9.56 9.57 -1.72
N GLU A 86 8.90 8.43 -1.61
CA GLU A 86 9.01 7.36 -2.59
C GLU A 86 8.52 7.87 -3.96
N GLN A 87 9.36 7.76 -4.97
CA GLN A 87 8.95 8.08 -6.33
C GLN A 87 8.15 6.90 -6.86
N ALA A 88 6.90 7.18 -7.30
CA ALA A 88 6.16 6.20 -8.06
C ALA A 88 7.02 5.70 -9.25
N PRO A 89 7.06 4.39 -9.52
CA PRO A 89 7.80 3.87 -10.66
C PRO A 89 7.31 4.61 -11.91
N LYS A 90 8.23 5.23 -12.63
CA LYS A 90 7.91 5.78 -13.94
C LYS A 90 7.47 4.62 -14.80
N VAL A 91 6.26 4.68 -15.31
CA VAL A 91 5.72 3.73 -16.28
C VAL A 91 6.71 3.71 -17.45
N ASN A 92 7.49 2.64 -17.57
CA ASN A 92 8.35 2.45 -18.72
C ASN A 92 7.45 2.00 -19.88
N PRO A 93 7.54 2.63 -21.07
CA PRO A 93 6.76 2.23 -22.25
C PRO A 93 6.93 0.74 -22.61
N MET A 94 8.05 0.15 -22.20
CA MET A 94 8.37 -1.26 -22.39
C MET A 94 7.59 -2.17 -21.40
N GLY A 95 7.17 -1.67 -20.23
CA GLY A 95 6.32 -2.36 -19.26
C GLY A 95 4.87 -2.49 -19.75
N ASP A 96 4.36 -1.47 -20.45
CA ASP A 96 3.01 -1.50 -21.05
C ASP A 96 2.90 -2.54 -22.17
N MET A 97 3.96 -2.71 -22.96
CA MET A 97 3.99 -3.71 -24.04
C MET A 97 4.04 -5.16 -23.49
N MET A 98 4.67 -5.39 -22.34
CA MET A 98 4.70 -6.69 -21.67
C MET A 98 3.42 -6.95 -20.85
N GLY A 99 2.76 -5.91 -20.34
CA GLY A 99 1.46 -6.00 -19.67
C GLY A 99 0.36 -6.54 -20.58
N GLN A 100 0.43 -6.27 -21.88
CA GLN A 100 -0.46 -6.85 -22.90
C GLN A 100 -0.26 -8.37 -23.07
N MET A 101 0.87 -8.92 -22.64
CA MET A 101 1.12 -10.36 -22.64
C MET A 101 0.65 -11.06 -21.35
N GLY A 102 -0.06 -10.36 -20.47
CA GLY A 102 -0.65 -10.94 -19.24
C GLY A 102 0.35 -11.22 -18.12
N ILE A 103 1.61 -10.77 -18.24
CA ILE A 103 2.64 -10.93 -17.22
C ILE A 103 2.84 -9.58 -16.53
N ASP A 104 2.23 -9.39 -15.38
CA ASP A 104 2.43 -8.21 -14.54
C ASP A 104 3.78 -8.31 -13.81
N MET A 105 4.86 -8.02 -14.59
CA MET A 105 6.22 -7.96 -14.04
C MET A 105 6.39 -6.85 -13.02
N SER A 106 5.53 -5.85 -13.01
CA SER A 106 5.61 -4.75 -12.04
C SER A 106 5.23 -5.18 -10.64
N SER A 107 4.32 -6.15 -10.50
CA SER A 107 3.96 -6.74 -9.22
C SER A 107 4.99 -7.76 -8.72
N LEU A 108 5.67 -8.47 -9.63
CA LEU A 108 6.70 -9.44 -9.28
C LEU A 108 8.06 -8.79 -8.95
N MET A 109 8.43 -7.72 -9.64
CA MET A 109 9.71 -7.03 -9.40
C MET A 109 9.60 -5.78 -8.52
N GLY A 110 8.39 -5.28 -8.28
CA GLY A 110 8.16 -4.05 -7.50
C GLY A 110 8.65 -4.13 -6.06
N ASP A 111 8.59 -5.33 -5.46
CA ASP A 111 9.07 -5.56 -4.08
C ASP A 111 10.57 -5.84 -3.99
N LEU A 112 11.22 -6.22 -5.10
CA LEU A 112 12.64 -6.55 -5.15
C LEU A 112 13.53 -5.36 -5.57
N MET A 113 12.96 -4.33 -6.20
CA MET A 113 13.73 -3.14 -6.57
C MET A 113 13.76 -2.13 -5.42
N PRO A 114 14.95 -1.58 -5.09
CA PRO A 114 15.02 -0.50 -4.11
C PRO A 114 14.19 0.69 -4.61
N LYS A 115 13.19 1.07 -3.83
CA LYS A 115 12.32 2.21 -4.13
C LYS A 115 13.18 3.48 -4.18
N LYS A 116 13.21 4.15 -5.33
CA LYS A 116 13.94 5.43 -5.44
C LYS A 116 13.21 6.48 -4.61
N THR A 117 13.91 7.06 -3.65
CA THR A 117 13.43 8.20 -2.88
C THR A 117 13.93 9.50 -3.51
N VAL A 118 13.09 10.51 -3.53
CA VAL A 118 13.42 11.87 -3.99
C VAL A 118 13.19 12.85 -2.85
N LYS A 119 14.17 13.71 -2.62
CA LYS A 119 14.02 14.81 -1.66
C LYS A 119 13.13 15.90 -2.24
N ARG A 120 12.11 16.30 -1.49
CA ARG A 120 11.22 17.40 -1.83
C ARG A 120 11.12 18.35 -0.65
N THR A 121 11.25 19.64 -0.92
CA THR A 121 11.01 20.71 0.05
C THR A 121 9.56 21.16 -0.10
N LEU A 122 8.78 21.03 0.96
CA LEU A 122 7.35 21.31 1.02
C LEU A 122 7.05 22.11 2.28
N LYS A 123 5.89 22.78 2.32
CA LYS A 123 5.36 23.32 3.57
C LYS A 123 4.99 22.18 4.52
N VAL A 124 5.05 22.42 5.82
CA VAL A 124 4.70 21.44 6.85
C VAL A 124 3.29 20.89 6.64
N SER A 125 2.32 21.74 6.23
CA SER A 125 0.96 21.30 5.89
C SER A 125 0.97 20.18 4.86
N ASP A 126 1.63 20.40 3.74
CA ASP A 126 1.66 19.48 2.60
C ASP A 126 2.51 18.23 2.91
N ALA A 127 3.65 18.45 3.58
CA ALA A 127 4.52 17.38 4.04
C ALA A 127 3.80 16.44 5.02
N ARG A 128 2.95 16.99 5.91
CA ARG A 128 2.14 16.20 6.84
C ARG A 128 1.18 15.28 6.11
N GLU A 129 0.48 15.75 5.10
CA GLU A 129 -0.45 14.93 4.31
C GLU A 129 0.28 13.78 3.62
N VAL A 130 1.41 14.06 2.99
CA VAL A 130 2.24 13.03 2.34
C VAL A 130 2.71 11.98 3.34
N LEU A 131 3.22 12.41 4.50
CA LEU A 131 3.69 11.50 5.56
C LEU A 131 2.54 10.69 6.16
N ILE A 132 1.35 11.28 6.34
CA ILE A 132 0.15 10.53 6.80
C ILE A 132 -0.21 9.44 5.80
N GLN A 133 -0.17 9.72 4.50
CA GLN A 133 -0.46 8.72 3.47
C GLN A 133 0.56 7.58 3.51
N GLU A 134 1.86 7.88 3.62
CA GLU A 134 2.92 6.88 3.74
C GLU A 134 2.74 6.00 4.99
N GLU A 135 2.54 6.62 6.15
CA GLU A 135 2.37 5.88 7.41
C GLU A 135 1.05 5.08 7.44
N SER A 136 -0.01 5.60 6.81
CA SER A 136 -1.27 4.85 6.66
C SER A 136 -1.08 3.58 5.83
N LYS A 137 -0.32 3.65 4.71
CA LYS A 137 -0.01 2.46 3.89
C LYS A 137 0.75 1.40 4.69
N LYS A 138 1.70 1.80 5.55
CA LYS A 138 2.46 0.87 6.41
C LYS A 138 1.61 0.23 7.51
N LEU A 139 0.54 0.91 7.95
CA LEU A 139 -0.35 0.44 9.01
C LEU A 139 -1.47 -0.46 8.50
N ILE A 140 -1.75 -0.45 7.20
CA ILE A 140 -2.77 -1.29 6.58
C ILE A 140 -2.19 -2.68 6.34
N ASN A 141 -2.78 -3.68 6.99
CA ASN A 141 -2.53 -5.07 6.64
C ASN A 141 -3.43 -5.43 5.45
N TYR A 142 -2.85 -5.44 4.26
CA TYR A 142 -3.58 -5.71 3.01
C TYR A 142 -4.16 -7.12 2.97
N ASP A 143 -3.49 -8.13 3.53
CA ASP A 143 -3.98 -9.51 3.54
C ASP A 143 -5.28 -9.61 4.34
N SER A 144 -5.32 -9.02 5.54
CA SER A 144 -6.53 -8.99 6.35
C SER A 144 -7.64 -8.13 5.72
N LEU A 145 -7.26 -7.09 4.95
CA LEU A 145 -8.22 -6.26 4.21
C LEU A 145 -8.88 -7.08 3.10
N TYR A 146 -8.09 -7.81 2.30
CA TYR A 146 -8.60 -8.64 1.22
C TYR A 146 -9.49 -9.78 1.74
N GLN A 147 -9.06 -10.48 2.78
CA GLN A 147 -9.86 -11.53 3.40
C GLN A 147 -11.23 -11.02 3.87
N ARG A 148 -11.27 -9.88 4.56
CA ARG A 148 -12.53 -9.27 5.00
C ARG A 148 -13.39 -8.76 3.84
N ALA A 149 -12.78 -8.27 2.78
CA ALA A 149 -13.50 -7.84 1.59
C ALA A 149 -14.16 -9.04 0.90
N ILE A 150 -13.45 -10.15 0.78
CA ILE A 150 -13.97 -11.41 0.23
C ILE A 150 -15.14 -11.91 1.10
N GLU A 151 -14.92 -12.06 2.41
CA GLU A 151 -15.95 -12.50 3.35
C GLU A 151 -17.20 -11.62 3.28
N ARG A 152 -17.02 -10.31 3.26
CA ARG A 152 -18.16 -9.38 3.16
C ARG A 152 -18.88 -9.48 1.81
N THR A 153 -18.15 -9.74 0.72
CA THR A 153 -18.74 -9.94 -0.60
C THR A 153 -19.53 -11.23 -0.66
N GLN A 154 -19.01 -12.31 -0.10
CA GLN A 154 -19.69 -13.60 -0.01
C GLN A 154 -20.98 -13.52 0.81
N GLN A 155 -20.95 -12.82 1.95
CA GLN A 155 -22.10 -12.78 2.87
C GLN A 155 -23.13 -11.72 2.51
N ASN A 156 -22.74 -10.62 1.89
CA ASN A 156 -23.62 -9.46 1.66
C ASN A 156 -23.62 -8.99 0.20
N GLY A 157 -22.96 -9.71 -0.69
CA GLY A 157 -22.98 -9.39 -2.13
C GLY A 157 -24.35 -9.62 -2.74
N ILE A 158 -24.68 -8.86 -3.78
CA ILE A 158 -25.90 -9.01 -4.55
C ILE A 158 -25.52 -9.12 -6.02
N ILE A 159 -26.03 -10.15 -6.68
CA ILE A 159 -25.85 -10.37 -8.11
C ILE A 159 -27.17 -10.06 -8.81
N PHE A 160 -27.15 -9.15 -9.78
CA PHE A 160 -28.29 -8.83 -10.63
C PHE A 160 -28.09 -9.50 -11.98
N ILE A 161 -29.05 -10.34 -12.39
CA ILE A 161 -29.09 -10.98 -13.70
C ILE A 161 -30.26 -10.36 -14.47
N ASP A 162 -29.92 -9.56 -15.46
CA ASP A 162 -30.93 -8.92 -16.35
C ASP A 162 -31.22 -9.79 -17.58
N GLU A 163 -32.34 -9.57 -18.24
CA GLU A 163 -32.72 -10.23 -19.48
C GLU A 163 -32.77 -11.78 -19.44
N ILE A 164 -33.04 -12.37 -18.28
CA ILE A 164 -33.06 -13.82 -18.09
C ILE A 164 -34.16 -14.49 -18.97
N ASP A 165 -35.23 -13.78 -19.30
CA ASP A 165 -36.28 -14.21 -20.21
C ASP A 165 -35.77 -14.51 -21.63
N LYS A 166 -34.76 -13.78 -22.12
CA LYS A 166 -34.12 -14.04 -23.43
C LYS A 166 -33.38 -15.37 -23.48
N ILE A 167 -32.96 -15.87 -22.34
CA ILE A 167 -32.24 -17.13 -22.20
C ILE A 167 -33.21 -18.29 -22.06
N THR A 168 -34.39 -18.06 -21.43
CA THR A 168 -35.40 -19.08 -21.15
C THR A 168 -36.41 -19.27 -22.26
N ALA A 169 -36.55 -18.31 -23.17
CA ALA A 169 -37.52 -18.37 -24.29
C ALA A 169 -37.20 -19.54 -25.24
N GLY A 170 -38.12 -20.48 -25.32
CA GLY A 170 -37.97 -21.79 -25.95
C GLY A 170 -37.67 -21.78 -27.46
N ASN A 171 -37.17 -22.90 -27.87
CA ASN A 171 -36.78 -23.39 -29.19
C ASN A 171 -37.46 -22.77 -30.42
N LYS A 172 -36.84 -21.72 -31.00
CA LYS A 172 -36.86 -21.51 -32.45
C LYS A 172 -35.40 -21.48 -32.91
N LYS A 173 -34.94 -22.57 -33.54
CA LYS A 173 -33.63 -22.66 -34.19
C LYS A 173 -33.59 -21.65 -35.34
N THR A 174 -32.99 -20.52 -35.13
CA THR A 174 -32.54 -19.60 -36.17
C THR A 174 -31.05 -19.73 -36.30
N SER A 175 -30.57 -20.15 -37.45
CA SER A 175 -29.16 -20.34 -37.76
C SER A 175 -28.40 -19.01 -37.59
N GLY A 176 -27.43 -18.99 -36.66
CA GLY A 176 -26.52 -17.86 -36.42
C GLY A 176 -26.52 -17.30 -35.02
N GLU A 177 -27.35 -17.76 -34.07
CA GLU A 177 -27.32 -17.34 -32.68
C GLU A 177 -26.37 -18.19 -31.84
N VAL A 178 -25.61 -17.54 -30.97
CA VAL A 178 -24.89 -18.17 -29.86
C VAL A 178 -25.83 -19.14 -29.16
N SER A 179 -25.39 -20.38 -28.97
CA SER A 179 -26.23 -21.43 -28.38
C SER A 179 -26.77 -20.96 -27.03
N ARG A 180 -28.08 -20.73 -26.94
CA ARG A 180 -28.77 -20.35 -25.69
C ARG A 180 -28.56 -21.39 -24.60
N GLU A 181 -28.41 -22.66 -24.96
CA GLU A 181 -28.07 -23.77 -24.05
C GLU A 181 -26.67 -23.60 -23.43
N GLY A 182 -25.73 -23.00 -24.18
CA GLY A 182 -24.41 -22.66 -23.65
C GLY A 182 -24.50 -21.62 -22.55
N VAL A 183 -25.26 -20.55 -22.78
CA VAL A 183 -25.44 -19.46 -21.80
C VAL A 183 -26.18 -19.95 -20.55
N GLN A 184 -27.22 -20.81 -20.70
CA GLN A 184 -27.93 -21.42 -19.57
C GLN A 184 -26.97 -22.25 -18.70
N ARG A 185 -26.08 -23.03 -19.33
CA ARG A 185 -25.07 -23.83 -18.64
C ARG A 185 -24.05 -22.97 -17.90
N ASP A 186 -23.68 -21.81 -18.46
CA ASP A 186 -22.72 -20.90 -17.86
C ASP A 186 -23.31 -20.11 -16.68
N ILE A 187 -24.63 -19.89 -16.67
CA ILE A 187 -25.32 -19.21 -15.56
C ILE A 187 -25.63 -20.15 -14.41
N LEU A 188 -25.85 -21.44 -14.68
CA LEU A 188 -26.22 -22.42 -13.67
C LEU A 188 -25.27 -22.44 -12.45
N PRO A 189 -23.93 -22.43 -12.61
CA PRO A 189 -23.00 -22.37 -11.47
C PRO A 189 -23.14 -21.08 -10.65
N ILE A 190 -23.54 -19.97 -11.27
CA ILE A 190 -23.73 -18.70 -10.55
C ILE A 190 -24.97 -18.75 -9.67
N VAL A 191 -26.03 -19.44 -10.12
CA VAL A 191 -27.29 -19.58 -9.39
C VAL A 191 -27.23 -20.68 -8.33
N GLU A 192 -26.55 -21.79 -8.63
CA GLU A 192 -26.44 -22.95 -7.73
C GLU A 192 -25.32 -22.78 -6.70
N GLY A 193 -24.43 -21.82 -6.91
CA GLY A 193 -23.23 -21.60 -6.13
C GLY A 193 -21.98 -22.15 -6.82
N SER A 194 -20.95 -21.32 -6.85
CA SER A 194 -19.64 -21.68 -7.40
C SER A 194 -18.52 -20.90 -6.72
N THR A 195 -17.30 -21.40 -6.85
CA THR A 195 -16.13 -20.66 -6.40
C THR A 195 -15.39 -20.04 -7.58
N VAL A 196 -15.30 -18.72 -7.60
CA VAL A 196 -14.62 -17.95 -8.64
C VAL A 196 -13.28 -17.46 -8.13
N SER A 197 -12.21 -17.77 -8.86
CA SER A 197 -10.87 -17.26 -8.53
C SER A 197 -10.73 -15.81 -8.96
N THR A 198 -10.36 -14.94 -8.02
CA THR A 198 -10.07 -13.53 -8.28
C THR A 198 -8.61 -13.21 -7.95
N LYS A 199 -8.13 -12.05 -8.38
CA LYS A 199 -6.79 -11.57 -8.01
C LYS A 199 -6.59 -11.35 -6.51
N TYR A 200 -7.66 -11.35 -5.72
CA TYR A 200 -7.63 -11.18 -4.27
C TYR A 200 -7.85 -12.49 -3.49
N GLY A 201 -8.16 -13.57 -4.18
CA GLY A 201 -8.44 -14.88 -3.64
C GLY A 201 -9.73 -15.48 -4.19
N PRO A 202 -10.08 -16.71 -3.82
CA PRO A 202 -11.32 -17.35 -4.23
C PRO A 202 -12.51 -16.71 -3.54
N VAL A 203 -13.61 -16.51 -4.30
CA VAL A 203 -14.90 -16.00 -3.82
C VAL A 203 -15.95 -17.07 -4.08
N SER A 204 -16.66 -17.51 -3.03
CA SER A 204 -17.82 -18.41 -3.14
C SER A 204 -19.09 -17.60 -3.33
N THR A 205 -19.99 -18.10 -4.17
CA THR A 205 -21.35 -17.54 -4.39
C THR A 205 -22.44 -18.36 -3.72
N ASP A 206 -22.06 -19.37 -2.88
CA ASP A 206 -22.99 -20.21 -2.10
C ASP A 206 -23.65 -19.42 -0.96
#